data_41a8c528b10f35116cd8c84fd9d7f249
#
_entry.id   41a8c528b10f35116cd8c84fd9d7f249
#
_cell.length_a   1.000
_cell.length_b   1.000
_cell.length_c   1.000
_cell.angle_alpha   90.00
_cell.angle_beta   90.00
_cell.angle_gamma   90.00
#
_symmetry.space_group_name_H-M   'P 1'
#
loop_
_entity.id
_entity.type
_entity.pdbx_description
1 polymer ?
#
loop_
_entity_poly.entity_id
_entity_poly.type
_entity_poly.pdbx_seq_one_letter_code
_entity_poly.pdbx_strand_id
1 'polypeptide(L)'
;EETILQGAEPFFFKGNHIGVLVCHGFTGTTQSMRYLGEQLHGAGFTVIGPRLKGHGISPAAMAKTTAQDWIDSVDEALLELRKSCTHIFITGLSMGGTLTLYMAAKHADVIKGAVPINGVVHMNNPDMAGAAFDRAMPTTLPGIGSDVKAPNVKELAYTEVPVSAFQQVYAL
;
A
#
# COMPACT_ATOMS: atom_id res chain seq x y z
N GLU A 1 -16.76 -0.58 -16.17
CA GLU A 1 -15.43 -0.99 -15.69
C GLU A 1 -14.74 0.22 -15.07
N GLU A 2 -14.19 0.06 -13.86
CA GLU A 2 -13.44 1.12 -13.19
C GLU A 2 -12.07 1.25 -13.87
N THR A 3 -11.77 2.42 -14.43
CA THR A 3 -10.51 2.67 -15.13
C THR A 3 -9.39 2.97 -14.13
N ILE A 4 -8.29 2.22 -14.20
CA ILE A 4 -7.08 2.50 -13.41
C ILE A 4 -6.44 3.79 -13.93
N LEU A 5 -6.06 4.68 -13.02
CA LEU A 5 -5.33 5.91 -13.34
C LEU A 5 -3.95 5.54 -13.92
N GLN A 6 -3.55 6.26 -14.96
CA GLN A 6 -2.24 6.07 -15.58
C GLN A 6 -1.10 6.23 -14.55
N GLY A 7 -0.24 5.23 -14.44
CA GLY A 7 0.84 5.17 -13.46
C GLY A 7 0.48 4.47 -12.15
N ALA A 8 -0.80 4.14 -11.94
CA ALA A 8 -1.26 3.40 -10.76
C ALA A 8 -1.35 1.88 -11.00
N GLU A 9 -0.96 1.40 -12.17
CA GLU A 9 -1.00 -0.01 -12.50
C GLU A 9 -0.06 -0.81 -11.58
N PRO A 10 -0.44 -2.04 -11.17
CA PRO A 10 0.50 -2.94 -10.49
C PRO A 10 1.71 -3.22 -11.39
N PHE A 11 2.81 -3.62 -10.80
CA PHE A 11 4.00 -4.00 -11.56
C PHE A 11 4.60 -5.30 -11.04
N PHE A 12 5.22 -6.03 -11.96
CA PHE A 12 6.00 -7.23 -11.69
C PHE A 12 7.29 -7.19 -12.53
N PHE A 13 8.43 -7.21 -11.84
CA PHE A 13 9.76 -7.23 -12.47
C PHE A 13 10.43 -8.56 -12.17
N LYS A 14 10.54 -9.42 -13.15
CA LYS A 14 11.15 -10.74 -12.99
C LYS A 14 12.68 -10.61 -12.90
N GLY A 15 13.25 -11.12 -11.84
CA GLY A 15 14.69 -11.21 -11.58
C GLY A 15 15.09 -12.62 -11.13
N ASN A 16 15.90 -12.70 -10.08
CA ASN A 16 16.37 -13.96 -9.51
C ASN A 16 15.31 -14.62 -8.58
N HIS A 17 15.71 -15.66 -7.84
CA HIS A 17 14.85 -16.42 -6.93
C HIS A 17 14.57 -15.74 -5.59
N ILE A 18 15.06 -14.51 -5.38
CA ILE A 18 14.74 -13.69 -4.22
C ILE A 18 13.65 -12.69 -4.61
N GLY A 19 12.50 -12.81 -3.98
CA GLY A 19 11.34 -11.95 -4.22
C GLY A 19 11.25 -10.81 -3.20
N VAL A 20 10.87 -9.62 -3.67
CA VAL A 20 10.56 -8.47 -2.82
C VAL A 20 9.18 -7.93 -3.18
N LEU A 21 8.28 -7.90 -2.20
CA LEU A 21 6.98 -7.26 -2.32
C LEU A 21 7.12 -5.82 -1.81
N VAL A 22 6.69 -4.85 -2.61
CA VAL A 22 6.73 -3.43 -2.26
C VAL A 22 5.33 -2.83 -2.23
N CYS A 23 4.87 -2.39 -1.05
CA CYS A 23 3.51 -1.98 -0.80
C CYS A 23 3.40 -0.46 -0.62
N HIS A 24 2.48 0.19 -1.35
CA HIS A 24 2.23 1.63 -1.25
C HIS A 24 1.36 2.00 -0.04
N GLY A 25 1.29 3.29 0.28
CA GLY A 25 0.52 3.85 1.39
C GLY A 25 -0.94 4.14 1.06
N PHE A 26 -1.68 4.56 2.11
CA PHE A 26 -3.09 4.94 2.02
C PHE A 26 -3.28 6.14 1.08
N THR A 27 -4.31 6.11 0.24
CA THR A 27 -4.62 7.07 -0.84
C THR A 27 -3.59 7.18 -1.96
N GLY A 28 -2.36 6.70 -1.75
CA GLY A 28 -1.31 6.63 -2.76
C GLY A 28 -1.54 5.52 -3.78
N THR A 29 -0.56 5.30 -4.62
CA THR A 29 -0.60 4.26 -5.66
C THR A 29 0.75 3.54 -5.77
N THR A 30 0.81 2.54 -6.63
CA THR A 30 2.07 1.86 -6.96
C THR A 30 3.15 2.80 -7.48
N GLN A 31 2.78 3.95 -8.04
CA GLN A 31 3.73 4.97 -8.53
C GLN A 31 4.72 5.39 -7.44
N SER A 32 4.28 5.58 -6.20
CA SER A 32 5.16 6.00 -5.09
C SER A 32 6.22 4.98 -4.73
N MET A 33 5.97 3.69 -5.02
CA MET A 33 6.89 2.58 -4.72
C MET A 33 7.64 2.06 -5.96
N ARG A 34 7.29 2.51 -7.16
CA ARG A 34 7.85 2.01 -8.41
C ARG A 34 9.35 2.25 -8.51
N TYR A 35 9.83 3.44 -8.14
CA TYR A 35 11.27 3.73 -8.15
C TYR A 35 12.06 2.76 -7.26
N LEU A 36 11.60 2.52 -6.02
CA LEU A 36 12.21 1.52 -5.14
C LEU A 36 12.18 0.13 -5.79
N GLY A 37 11.04 -0.24 -6.39
CA GLY A 37 10.91 -1.51 -7.11
C GLY A 37 11.89 -1.66 -8.25
N GLU A 38 12.11 -0.61 -9.04
CA GLU A 38 13.08 -0.58 -10.13
C GLU A 38 14.52 -0.70 -9.64
N GLN A 39 14.88 -0.03 -8.54
CA GLN A 39 16.21 -0.14 -7.93
C GLN A 39 16.48 -1.55 -7.40
N LEU A 40 15.50 -2.17 -6.73
CA LEU A 40 15.61 -3.54 -6.26
C LEU A 40 15.71 -4.53 -7.43
N HIS A 41 14.93 -4.31 -8.48
CA HIS A 41 15.05 -5.11 -9.72
C HIS A 41 16.41 -4.94 -10.38
N GLY A 42 16.93 -3.71 -10.46
CA GLY A 42 18.28 -3.42 -10.95
C GLY A 42 19.38 -4.12 -10.16
N ALA A 43 19.13 -4.41 -8.88
CA ALA A 43 20.00 -5.24 -8.05
C ALA A 43 19.81 -6.76 -8.26
N GLY A 44 18.93 -7.17 -9.16
CA GLY A 44 18.71 -8.55 -9.59
C GLY A 44 17.52 -9.26 -8.92
N PHE A 45 16.78 -8.61 -8.03
CA PHE A 45 15.64 -9.23 -7.35
C PHE A 45 14.39 -9.32 -8.26
N THR A 46 13.54 -10.32 -7.99
CA THR A 46 12.18 -10.32 -8.51
C THR A 46 11.33 -9.42 -7.63
N VAL A 47 10.63 -8.46 -8.22
CA VAL A 47 9.89 -7.44 -7.45
C VAL A 47 8.44 -7.38 -7.91
N ILE A 48 7.51 -7.32 -6.94
CA ILE A 48 6.10 -7.09 -7.19
C ILE A 48 5.60 -5.89 -6.39
N GLY A 49 4.88 -5.00 -7.07
CA GLY A 49 4.17 -3.88 -6.45
C GLY A 49 2.66 -4.03 -6.70
N PRO A 50 1.90 -4.57 -5.75
CA PRO A 50 0.45 -4.68 -5.90
C PRO A 50 -0.20 -3.31 -5.83
N ARG A 51 -1.26 -3.11 -6.61
CA ARG A 51 -2.20 -2.02 -6.41
C ARG A 51 -3.25 -2.50 -5.40
N LEU A 52 -3.32 -1.86 -4.24
CA LEU A 52 -4.33 -2.17 -3.24
C LEU A 52 -5.72 -1.85 -3.79
N LYS A 53 -6.70 -2.69 -3.51
CA LYS A 53 -8.07 -2.54 -3.99
C LYS A 53 -8.63 -1.15 -3.66
N GLY A 54 -9.32 -0.54 -4.59
CA GLY A 54 -9.88 0.81 -4.49
C GLY A 54 -8.87 1.95 -4.66
N HIS A 55 -7.56 1.68 -4.65
CA HIS A 55 -6.52 2.68 -4.90
C HIS A 55 -6.23 2.84 -6.40
N GLY A 56 -5.84 4.04 -6.81
CA GLY A 56 -5.51 4.33 -8.20
C GLY A 56 -6.69 4.22 -9.17
N ILE A 57 -7.91 4.44 -8.69
CA ILE A 57 -9.16 4.47 -9.48
C ILE A 57 -9.90 5.77 -9.17
N SER A 58 -10.61 5.82 -8.04
CA SER A 58 -11.33 7.01 -7.57
C SER A 58 -11.57 6.93 -6.05
N PRO A 59 -11.81 8.06 -5.37
CA PRO A 59 -12.24 8.06 -3.97
C PRO A 59 -13.52 7.23 -3.75
N ALA A 60 -14.44 7.24 -4.70
CA ALA A 60 -15.68 6.46 -4.62
C ALA A 60 -15.43 4.93 -4.67
N ALA A 61 -14.42 4.49 -5.44
CA ALA A 61 -13.98 3.09 -5.45
C ALA A 61 -13.34 2.72 -4.10
N MET A 62 -12.49 3.58 -3.57
CA MET A 62 -11.85 3.40 -2.26
C MET A 62 -12.88 3.33 -1.13
N ALA A 63 -13.94 4.16 -1.16
CA ALA A 63 -14.99 4.19 -0.14
C ALA A 63 -15.70 2.84 0.05
N LYS A 64 -15.62 1.95 -0.93
CA LYS A 64 -16.26 0.61 -0.93
C LYS A 64 -15.31 -0.49 -0.43
N THR A 65 -14.06 -0.16 -0.10
CA THR A 65 -13.07 -1.15 0.31
C THR A 65 -12.96 -1.26 1.82
N THR A 66 -12.48 -2.41 2.25
CA THR A 66 -12.20 -2.75 3.65
C THR A 66 -10.71 -3.00 3.86
N ALA A 67 -10.27 -3.02 5.11
CA ALA A 67 -8.92 -3.43 5.48
C ALA A 67 -8.59 -4.84 4.94
N GLN A 68 -9.58 -5.76 4.96
CA GLN A 68 -9.40 -7.11 4.43
C GLN A 68 -9.14 -7.11 2.92
N ASP A 69 -9.81 -6.26 2.14
CA ASP A 69 -9.56 -6.12 0.70
C ASP A 69 -8.10 -5.71 0.39
N TRP A 70 -7.50 -4.89 1.26
CA TRP A 70 -6.11 -4.48 1.12
C TRP A 70 -5.15 -5.61 1.51
N ILE A 71 -5.44 -6.32 2.59
CA ILE A 71 -4.70 -7.53 2.99
C ILE A 71 -4.74 -8.57 1.86
N ASP A 72 -5.91 -8.82 1.29
CA ASP A 72 -6.08 -9.77 0.19
C ASP A 72 -5.25 -9.38 -1.04
N SER A 73 -5.19 -8.08 -1.37
CA SER A 73 -4.35 -7.57 -2.47
C SER A 73 -2.86 -7.89 -2.26
N VAL A 74 -2.39 -7.84 -1.01
CA VAL A 74 -0.99 -8.18 -0.66
C VAL A 74 -0.78 -9.69 -0.63
N ASP A 75 -1.76 -10.46 -0.13
CA ASP A 75 -1.74 -11.93 -0.15
C ASP A 75 -1.64 -12.49 -1.58
N GLU A 76 -2.44 -11.95 -2.51
CA GLU A 76 -2.39 -12.32 -3.92
C GLU A 76 -0.99 -12.07 -4.52
N ALA A 77 -0.39 -10.93 -4.22
CA ALA A 77 0.97 -10.60 -4.65
C ALA A 77 2.03 -11.52 -4.03
N LEU A 78 1.86 -11.91 -2.76
CA LEU A 78 2.73 -12.87 -2.10
C LEU A 78 2.62 -14.25 -2.77
N LEU A 79 1.41 -14.70 -3.09
CA LEU A 79 1.18 -15.96 -3.81
C LEU A 79 1.84 -15.94 -5.19
N GLU A 80 1.82 -14.80 -5.90
CA GLU A 80 2.49 -14.66 -7.19
C GLU A 80 4.00 -14.81 -7.07
N LEU A 81 4.64 -14.16 -6.08
CA LEU A 81 6.08 -14.31 -5.83
C LEU A 81 6.47 -15.75 -5.49
N ARG A 82 5.64 -16.48 -4.74
CA ARG A 82 5.90 -17.87 -4.35
C ARG A 82 5.99 -18.84 -5.54
N LYS A 83 5.45 -18.46 -6.71
CA LYS A 83 5.56 -19.31 -7.91
C LYS A 83 6.99 -19.42 -8.44
N SER A 84 7.83 -18.41 -8.18
CA SER A 84 9.19 -18.34 -8.75
C SER A 84 10.29 -17.98 -7.74
N CYS A 85 9.92 -17.57 -6.53
CA CYS A 85 10.88 -17.13 -5.51
C CYS A 85 10.91 -18.09 -4.32
N THR A 86 12.12 -18.43 -3.87
CA THR A 86 12.36 -19.31 -2.71
C THR A 86 12.58 -18.51 -1.42
N HIS A 87 12.98 -17.25 -1.53
CA HIS A 87 13.17 -16.33 -0.41
C HIS A 87 12.38 -15.06 -0.70
N ILE A 88 11.49 -14.69 0.20
CA ILE A 88 10.60 -13.53 0.01
C ILE A 88 10.78 -12.55 1.15
N PHE A 89 10.93 -11.29 0.77
CA PHE A 89 11.01 -10.12 1.65
C PHE A 89 9.84 -9.19 1.33
N ILE A 90 9.45 -8.37 2.31
CA ILE A 90 8.39 -7.40 2.14
C ILE A 90 8.80 -6.04 2.67
N THR A 91 8.44 -4.99 1.96
CA THR A 91 8.59 -3.60 2.39
C THR A 91 7.38 -2.78 2.00
N GLY A 92 7.13 -1.69 2.70
CA GLY A 92 6.02 -0.82 2.37
C GLY A 92 6.06 0.50 3.11
N LEU A 93 5.40 1.50 2.55
CA LEU A 93 5.38 2.87 3.04
C LEU A 93 4.08 3.17 3.78
N SER A 94 4.15 3.81 4.96
CA SER A 94 2.99 4.26 5.73
C SER A 94 2.02 3.10 6.03
N MET A 95 0.77 3.13 5.59
CA MET A 95 -0.15 2.00 5.68
C MET A 95 0.43 0.72 5.03
N GLY A 96 1.19 0.86 3.92
CA GLY A 96 1.95 -0.27 3.35
C GLY A 96 3.00 -0.82 4.32
N GLY A 97 3.58 0.01 5.19
CA GLY A 97 4.44 -0.41 6.28
C GLY A 97 3.70 -1.18 7.36
N THR A 98 2.47 -0.77 7.69
CA THR A 98 1.57 -1.51 8.60
C THR A 98 1.22 -2.88 8.01
N LEU A 99 0.82 -2.92 6.73
CA LEU A 99 0.58 -4.17 6.00
C LEU A 99 1.84 -5.06 5.95
N THR A 100 3.03 -4.47 5.81
CA THR A 100 4.31 -5.19 5.85
C THR A 100 4.48 -5.95 7.16
N LEU A 101 4.19 -5.31 8.31
CA LEU A 101 4.28 -5.95 9.63
C LEU A 101 3.20 -7.02 9.81
N TYR A 102 1.97 -6.71 9.40
CA TYR A 102 0.85 -7.65 9.45
C TYR A 102 1.16 -8.93 8.64
N MET A 103 1.62 -8.78 7.40
CA MET A 103 1.95 -9.89 6.53
C MET A 103 3.15 -10.71 7.04
N ALA A 104 4.16 -10.05 7.61
CA ALA A 104 5.30 -10.75 8.22
C ALA A 104 4.87 -11.60 9.42
N ALA A 105 3.92 -11.14 10.22
CA ALA A 105 3.35 -11.92 11.32
C ALA A 105 2.46 -13.06 10.83
N LYS A 106 1.59 -12.77 9.84
CA LYS A 106 0.66 -13.76 9.28
C LYS A 106 1.37 -14.88 8.52
N HIS A 107 2.46 -14.59 7.84
CA HIS A 107 3.23 -15.50 6.98
C HIS A 107 4.69 -15.65 7.42
N ALA A 108 4.91 -15.80 8.72
CA ALA A 108 6.25 -15.90 9.33
C ALA A 108 7.08 -17.10 8.83
N ASP A 109 6.43 -18.13 8.32
CA ASP A 109 7.07 -19.29 7.68
C ASP A 109 7.60 -18.98 6.27
N VAL A 110 6.99 -18.02 5.57
CA VAL A 110 7.28 -17.67 4.18
C VAL A 110 8.17 -16.43 4.08
N ILE A 111 7.80 -15.35 4.77
CA ILE A 111 8.49 -14.06 4.72
C ILE A 111 9.75 -14.11 5.56
N LYS A 112 10.92 -13.89 4.92
CA LYS A 112 12.24 -14.01 5.54
C LYS A 112 12.74 -12.69 6.16
N GLY A 113 12.12 -11.57 5.81
CA GLY A 113 12.41 -10.26 6.39
C GLY A 113 11.41 -9.21 5.96
N ALA A 114 11.21 -8.23 6.82
CA ALA A 114 10.26 -7.14 6.63
C ALA A 114 10.92 -5.80 6.93
N VAL A 115 10.71 -4.82 6.06
CA VAL A 115 11.24 -3.45 6.21
C VAL A 115 10.08 -2.46 6.14
N PRO A 116 9.42 -2.14 7.27
CA PRO A 116 8.39 -1.11 7.31
C PRO A 116 9.03 0.28 7.19
N ILE A 117 8.52 1.10 6.28
CA ILE A 117 8.93 2.50 6.11
C ILE A 117 7.81 3.37 6.68
N ASN A 118 8.06 4.03 7.80
CA ASN A 118 7.08 4.86 8.52
C ASN A 118 5.71 4.16 8.74
N GLY A 119 5.74 2.86 9.02
CA GLY A 119 4.55 2.07 9.30
C GLY A 119 3.93 2.47 10.65
N VAL A 120 2.60 2.53 10.69
CA VAL A 120 1.85 2.83 11.91
C VAL A 120 1.40 1.52 12.55
N VAL A 121 1.76 1.31 13.81
CA VAL A 121 1.35 0.14 14.60
C VAL A 121 0.33 0.49 15.68
N HIS A 122 0.18 1.77 15.97
CA HIS A 122 -0.79 2.24 16.95
C HIS A 122 -1.15 3.71 16.66
N MET A 123 -2.43 4.00 16.54
CA MET A 123 -2.95 5.35 16.37
C MET A 123 -3.66 5.76 17.66
N ASN A 124 -3.02 6.63 18.43
CA ASN A 124 -3.55 7.13 19.72
C ASN A 124 -3.87 8.64 19.69
N ASN A 125 -3.90 9.25 18.51
CA ASN A 125 -4.27 10.64 18.36
C ASN A 125 -5.81 10.80 18.42
N PRO A 126 -6.37 11.46 19.48
CA PRO A 126 -7.81 11.60 19.64
C PRO A 126 -8.46 12.44 18.54
N ASP A 127 -7.75 13.40 17.96
CA ASP A 127 -8.28 14.23 16.86
C ASP A 127 -8.47 13.40 15.59
N MET A 128 -7.53 12.49 15.30
CA MET A 128 -7.66 11.56 14.18
C MET A 128 -8.77 10.54 14.41
N ALA A 129 -8.93 10.04 15.64
CA ALA A 129 -10.01 9.16 15.99
C ALA A 129 -11.37 9.89 15.88
N GLY A 130 -11.45 11.15 16.32
CA GLY A 130 -12.61 12.02 16.11
C GLY A 130 -12.96 12.16 14.63
N ALA A 131 -11.98 12.48 13.80
CA ALA A 131 -12.16 12.59 12.34
C ALA A 131 -12.62 11.27 11.69
N ALA A 132 -12.22 10.13 12.24
CA ALA A 132 -12.64 8.82 11.72
C ALA A 132 -14.05 8.42 12.17
N PHE A 133 -14.45 8.70 13.41
CA PHE A 133 -15.62 8.07 14.03
C PHE A 133 -16.69 9.05 14.51
N ASP A 134 -16.49 10.36 14.43
CA ASP A 134 -17.53 11.34 14.74
C ASP A 134 -18.58 11.38 13.64
N ARG A 135 -19.84 11.13 14.00
CA ARG A 135 -20.98 11.15 13.07
C ARG A 135 -21.29 12.55 12.49
N ALA A 136 -20.76 13.61 13.10
CA ALA A 136 -20.90 14.98 12.61
C ALA A 136 -19.89 15.34 11.52
N MET A 137 -18.87 14.49 11.29
CA MET A 137 -17.86 14.73 10.27
C MET A 137 -18.42 14.56 8.85
N PRO A 138 -17.85 15.29 7.87
CA PRO A 138 -18.20 15.09 6.46
C PRO A 138 -17.83 13.67 6.02
N THR A 139 -18.43 13.22 4.92
CA THR A 139 -18.18 11.88 4.34
C THR A 139 -16.80 11.75 3.71
N THR A 140 -16.15 12.88 3.43
CA THR A 140 -14.79 12.97 2.88
C THR A 140 -13.97 13.99 3.66
N LEU A 141 -12.66 13.73 3.76
CA LEU A 141 -11.65 14.63 4.32
C LEU A 141 -10.70 15.08 3.21
N PRO A 142 -10.02 16.23 3.34
CA PRO A 142 -8.93 16.59 2.43
C PRO A 142 -7.85 15.51 2.42
N GLY A 143 -7.30 15.20 1.24
CA GLY A 143 -6.15 14.31 1.09
C GLY A 143 -4.90 14.90 1.74
N ILE A 144 -3.94 14.04 2.11
CA ILE A 144 -2.68 14.43 2.75
C ILE A 144 -1.82 15.28 1.80
N GLY A 145 -2.02 15.11 0.49
CA GLY A 145 -1.21 15.76 -0.55
C GLY A 145 0.09 15.01 -0.81
N SER A 146 0.93 15.60 -1.67
CA SER A 146 2.24 15.03 -2.03
C SER A 146 3.33 15.68 -1.17
N ASP A 147 4.11 14.85 -0.48
CA ASP A 147 5.31 15.26 0.26
C ASP A 147 6.62 14.76 -0.37
N VAL A 148 6.54 14.21 -1.58
CA VAL A 148 7.71 13.76 -2.36
C VAL A 148 8.66 14.94 -2.58
N LYS A 149 9.92 14.79 -2.15
CA LYS A 149 10.94 15.84 -2.23
C LYS A 149 11.71 15.86 -3.55
N ALA A 150 11.58 14.81 -4.37
CA ALA A 150 12.23 14.76 -5.68
C ALA A 150 11.69 15.88 -6.59
N PRO A 151 12.55 16.63 -7.29
CA PRO A 151 12.12 17.71 -8.16
C PRO A 151 11.28 17.14 -9.33
N ASN A 152 10.20 17.84 -9.66
CA ASN A 152 9.27 17.46 -10.76
C ASN A 152 8.54 16.13 -10.58
N VAL A 153 8.53 15.56 -9.39
CA VAL A 153 7.75 14.37 -9.05
C VAL A 153 6.59 14.78 -8.15
N LYS A 154 5.38 14.46 -8.59
CA LYS A 154 4.16 14.62 -7.78
C LYS A 154 3.60 13.22 -7.52
N GLU A 155 3.27 12.94 -6.27
CA GLU A 155 2.63 11.69 -5.90
C GLU A 155 1.24 11.57 -6.56
N LEU A 156 0.98 10.42 -7.15
CA LEU A 156 -0.33 10.07 -7.67
C LEU A 156 -1.18 9.54 -6.53
N ALA A 157 -1.83 10.46 -5.82
CA ALA A 157 -2.67 10.20 -4.67
C ALA A 157 -4.01 10.92 -4.81
N TYR A 158 -5.01 10.49 -4.05
CA TYR A 158 -6.30 11.17 -4.02
C TYR A 158 -6.23 12.50 -3.27
N THR A 159 -6.93 13.50 -3.81
CA THR A 159 -7.10 14.81 -3.15
C THR A 159 -8.17 14.81 -2.07
N GLU A 160 -9.01 13.76 -2.04
CA GLU A 160 -10.07 13.53 -1.07
C GLU A 160 -9.95 12.12 -0.49
N VAL A 161 -10.21 12.00 0.81
CA VAL A 161 -10.15 10.74 1.55
C VAL A 161 -11.56 10.40 2.02
N PRO A 162 -12.17 9.29 1.55
CA PRO A 162 -13.42 8.82 2.12
C PRO A 162 -13.23 8.44 3.60
N VAL A 163 -14.08 8.98 4.48
CA VAL A 163 -14.01 8.67 5.92
C VAL A 163 -14.23 7.18 6.17
N SER A 164 -15.10 6.52 5.39
CA SER A 164 -15.31 5.07 5.48
C SER A 164 -14.01 4.27 5.23
N ALA A 165 -13.18 4.69 4.28
CA ALA A 165 -11.88 4.06 4.03
C ALA A 165 -10.86 4.44 5.12
N PHE A 166 -10.88 5.67 5.62
CA PHE A 166 -10.02 6.07 6.73
C PHE A 166 -10.32 5.25 8.01
N GLN A 167 -11.59 4.95 8.28
CA GLN A 167 -11.97 4.03 9.36
C GLN A 167 -11.35 2.64 9.21
N GLN A 168 -11.17 2.14 7.99
CA GLN A 168 -10.54 0.84 7.75
C GLN A 168 -9.04 0.83 8.08
N VAL A 169 -8.36 1.99 8.05
CA VAL A 169 -6.96 2.08 8.50
C VAL A 169 -6.83 1.78 9.99
N TYR A 170 -7.85 2.08 10.80
CA TYR A 170 -7.89 1.70 12.21
C TYR A 170 -8.16 0.20 12.44
N ALA A 171 -8.63 -0.51 11.42
CA ALA A 171 -8.91 -1.95 11.49
C ALA A 171 -7.70 -2.84 11.12
N LEU A 172 -6.62 -2.21 10.59
CA LEU A 172 -5.35 -2.86 10.32
C LEU A 172 -4.51 -3.00 11.60
#